data_37c79943cfd7da751d18e1e7f2c93e6e
#
_entry.id   37c79943cfd7da751d18e1e7f2c93e6e
#
_cell.length_a   1.000
_cell.length_b   1.000
_cell.length_c   1.000
_cell.angle_alpha   90.00
_cell.angle_beta   90.00
_cell.angle_gamma   90.00
#
_symmetry.space_group_name_H-M   'P 1'
#
loop_
_entity.id
_entity.type
_entity.pdbx_description
1 polymer ?
#
loop_
_entity_poly.entity_id
_entity_poly.type
_entity_poly.pdbx_seq_one_letter_code
_entity_poly.pdbx_strand_id
1 'polypeptide(L)'
;VVISSLPPQFCNISEGRIEINFSKPLDKASIPHSVYIYPPVMNKKITVDKNSVIIQINENLLPNTNYYVIISTRLKDIRGNSPDENQTLVFASGKLNQLRLSGTIDYEHPGDNSLPVQMSLLSEDSLLVLSQVARGSSYAIEPLNPAHYILRAYIDKNLNGRYDFTQEPYF
;
A
#
# COMPACT_ATOMS: atom_id res chain seq x y z
N VAL A 1 -1.59 -7.82 11.09
CA VAL A 1 -0.94 -8.33 9.87
C VAL A 1 -2.00 -8.96 8.97
N VAL A 2 -1.93 -8.67 7.67
CA VAL A 2 -2.75 -9.34 6.65
C VAL A 2 -2.30 -10.81 6.56
N ILE A 3 -3.24 -11.74 6.55
CA ILE A 3 -2.98 -13.18 6.43
C ILE A 3 -3.44 -13.77 5.09
N SER A 4 -4.49 -13.21 4.50
CA SER A 4 -4.99 -13.63 3.18
C SER A 4 -5.89 -12.58 2.54
N SER A 5 -6.16 -12.74 1.26
CA SER A 5 -7.18 -11.96 0.54
C SER A 5 -8.00 -12.87 -0.37
N LEU A 6 -9.22 -12.44 -0.68
CA LEU A 6 -10.11 -13.05 -1.67
C LEU A 6 -10.66 -11.93 -2.58
N PRO A 7 -10.36 -11.94 -3.90
CA PRO A 7 -9.45 -12.89 -4.57
C PRO A 7 -8.02 -12.85 -4.01
N PRO A 8 -7.20 -13.85 -4.29
CA PRO A 8 -5.76 -13.77 -4.00
C PRO A 8 -5.12 -12.58 -4.69
N GLN A 9 -4.00 -12.08 -4.17
CA GLN A 9 -3.24 -11.03 -4.83
C GLN A 9 -2.86 -11.43 -6.26
N PHE A 10 -2.73 -10.43 -7.13
CA PHE A 10 -2.45 -10.56 -8.56
C PHE A 10 -3.54 -11.27 -9.39
N CYS A 11 -4.67 -11.60 -8.77
CA CYS A 11 -5.84 -12.15 -9.44
C CYS A 11 -6.88 -11.07 -9.74
N ASN A 12 -7.83 -11.43 -10.62
CA ASN A 12 -8.92 -10.53 -10.98
C ASN A 12 -9.91 -10.34 -9.82
N ILE A 13 -10.37 -9.10 -9.67
CA ILE A 13 -11.48 -8.77 -8.80
C ILE A 13 -12.74 -9.36 -9.43
N SER A 14 -13.32 -10.36 -8.79
CA SER A 14 -14.59 -10.97 -9.18
C SER A 14 -15.74 -10.34 -8.44
N GLU A 15 -16.87 -10.14 -9.12
CA GLU A 15 -18.11 -9.61 -8.54
C GLU A 15 -17.95 -8.26 -7.80
N GLY A 16 -16.91 -7.50 -8.18
CA GLY A 16 -16.61 -6.23 -7.51
C GLY A 16 -16.28 -6.35 -6.03
N ARG A 17 -15.84 -7.54 -5.54
CA ARG A 17 -15.59 -7.79 -4.13
C ARG A 17 -14.14 -8.11 -3.86
N ILE A 18 -13.58 -7.43 -2.84
CA ILE A 18 -12.28 -7.77 -2.24
C ILE A 18 -12.51 -8.00 -0.75
N GLU A 19 -11.99 -9.11 -0.23
CA GLU A 19 -11.98 -9.40 1.18
C GLU A 19 -10.53 -9.57 1.65
N ILE A 20 -10.15 -8.89 2.72
CA ILE A 20 -8.80 -8.93 3.28
C ILE A 20 -8.90 -9.39 4.72
N ASN A 21 -8.25 -10.51 5.03
CA ASN A 21 -8.29 -11.13 6.33
C ASN A 21 -7.03 -10.79 7.15
N PHE A 22 -7.23 -10.44 8.39
CA PHE A 22 -6.20 -10.04 9.34
C PHE A 22 -6.07 -11.06 10.47
N SER A 23 -4.91 -11.09 11.11
CA SER A 23 -4.61 -11.98 12.23
C SER A 23 -5.37 -11.62 13.53
N LYS A 24 -5.95 -10.42 13.59
CA LYS A 24 -6.64 -9.91 14.79
C LYS A 24 -7.93 -9.18 14.41
N PRO A 25 -8.92 -9.13 15.31
CA PRO A 25 -10.13 -8.33 15.13
C PRO A 25 -9.79 -6.84 15.03
N LEU A 26 -10.47 -6.14 14.12
CA LEU A 26 -10.20 -4.76 13.76
C LEU A 26 -11.10 -3.77 14.49
N ASP A 27 -10.55 -2.60 14.80
CA ASP A 27 -11.33 -1.44 15.23
C ASP A 27 -11.97 -0.76 14.01
N LYS A 28 -13.30 -0.81 13.96
CA LYS A 28 -14.09 -0.25 12.85
C LYS A 28 -13.89 1.26 12.67
N ALA A 29 -13.60 2.00 13.74
CA ALA A 29 -13.39 3.44 13.68
C ALA A 29 -12.10 3.82 12.94
N SER A 30 -11.11 2.94 12.90
CA SER A 30 -9.83 3.18 12.20
C SER A 30 -9.91 3.01 10.69
N ILE A 31 -10.91 2.30 10.16
CA ILE A 31 -11.00 1.90 8.75
C ILE A 31 -11.05 3.08 7.76
N PRO A 32 -11.89 4.13 7.95
CA PRO A 32 -12.02 5.20 6.97
C PRO A 32 -10.70 5.94 6.66
N HIS A 33 -9.75 5.87 7.58
CA HIS A 33 -8.48 6.58 7.51
C HIS A 33 -7.27 5.68 7.29
N SER A 34 -7.51 4.39 7.00
CA SER A 34 -6.44 3.39 6.93
C SER A 34 -6.48 2.50 5.70
N VAL A 35 -7.59 2.51 4.95
CA VAL A 35 -7.74 1.68 3.74
C VAL A 35 -7.95 2.58 2.53
N TYR A 36 -7.01 2.52 1.59
CA TYR A 36 -7.02 3.32 0.36
C TYR A 36 -7.04 2.40 -0.85
N ILE A 37 -7.61 2.88 -1.95
CA ILE A 37 -7.64 2.16 -3.23
C ILE A 37 -7.18 3.09 -4.34
N TYR A 38 -6.24 2.62 -5.15
CA TYR A 38 -5.81 3.30 -6.37
C TYR A 38 -5.86 2.32 -7.57
N PRO A 39 -6.33 2.71 -8.76
CA PRO A 39 -7.01 3.97 -9.05
C PRO A 39 -8.23 4.21 -8.18
N PRO A 40 -8.65 5.48 -7.99
CA PRO A 40 -9.79 5.82 -7.15
C PRO A 40 -11.06 5.11 -7.61
N VAL A 41 -11.76 4.48 -6.68
CA VAL A 41 -13.08 3.88 -6.87
C VAL A 41 -14.08 4.75 -6.12
N MET A 42 -14.99 5.39 -6.84
CA MET A 42 -15.91 6.37 -6.25
C MET A 42 -17.11 5.69 -5.58
N ASN A 43 -17.68 4.68 -6.23
CA ASN A 43 -18.84 3.95 -5.71
C ASN A 43 -18.38 2.63 -5.07
N LYS A 44 -17.90 2.73 -3.84
CA LYS A 44 -17.51 1.57 -3.03
C LYS A 44 -18.09 1.62 -1.63
N LYS A 45 -18.26 0.45 -1.02
CA LYS A 45 -18.60 0.30 0.40
C LYS A 45 -17.51 -0.52 1.09
N ILE A 46 -16.96 0.01 2.16
CA ILE A 46 -15.98 -0.71 2.97
C ILE A 46 -16.64 -1.06 4.30
N THR A 47 -16.62 -2.34 4.64
CA THR A 47 -17.19 -2.87 5.88
C THR A 47 -16.19 -3.76 6.60
N VAL A 48 -16.41 -3.96 7.89
CA VAL A 48 -15.58 -4.83 8.72
C VAL A 48 -16.46 -5.90 9.33
N ASP A 49 -16.04 -7.14 9.15
CA ASP A 49 -16.58 -8.28 9.88
C ASP A 49 -15.45 -8.94 10.69
N LYS A 50 -15.49 -8.72 12.01
CA LYS A 50 -14.49 -9.21 12.96
C LYS A 50 -13.06 -8.82 12.55
N ASN A 51 -12.37 -9.74 11.89
CA ASN A 51 -10.98 -9.58 11.44
C ASN A 51 -10.84 -9.45 9.92
N SER A 52 -11.94 -9.17 9.20
CA SER A 52 -11.93 -9.02 7.74
C SER A 52 -12.38 -7.63 7.35
N VAL A 53 -11.66 -7.01 6.41
CA VAL A 53 -12.10 -5.83 5.67
C VAL A 53 -12.71 -6.30 4.36
N ILE A 54 -13.96 -5.92 4.12
CA ILE A 54 -14.68 -6.24 2.90
C ILE A 54 -14.90 -4.95 2.12
N ILE A 55 -14.41 -4.93 0.90
CA ILE A 55 -14.56 -3.83 -0.04
C ILE A 55 -15.51 -4.28 -1.13
N GLN A 56 -16.69 -3.68 -1.19
CA GLN A 56 -17.66 -3.90 -2.26
C GLN A 56 -17.61 -2.72 -3.22
N ILE A 57 -17.28 -2.99 -4.47
CA ILE A 57 -17.17 -2.04 -5.58
C ILE A 57 -18.49 -2.12 -6.37
N ASN A 58 -19.16 -0.98 -6.54
CA ASN A 58 -20.46 -0.90 -7.20
C ASN A 58 -20.38 -0.06 -8.48
N GLU A 59 -19.24 -0.09 -9.16
CA GLU A 59 -19.01 0.57 -10.45
C GLU A 59 -18.17 -0.34 -11.35
N ASN A 60 -18.14 -0.02 -12.63
CA ASN A 60 -17.29 -0.73 -13.58
C ASN A 60 -15.84 -0.33 -13.37
N LEU A 61 -14.99 -1.32 -13.19
CA LEU A 61 -13.55 -1.11 -13.09
C LEU A 61 -12.94 -0.80 -14.46
N LEU A 62 -11.86 -0.03 -14.46
CA LEU A 62 -11.07 0.21 -15.68
C LEU A 62 -10.51 -1.13 -16.19
N PRO A 63 -10.66 -1.45 -17.49
CA PRO A 63 -10.19 -2.73 -18.03
C PRO A 63 -8.66 -2.84 -18.02
N ASN A 64 -8.14 -4.06 -17.82
CA ASN A 64 -6.71 -4.37 -17.81
C ASN A 64 -5.88 -3.42 -16.92
N THR A 65 -6.39 -3.19 -15.71
CA THR A 65 -5.82 -2.23 -14.76
C THR A 65 -5.50 -2.92 -13.45
N ASN A 66 -4.31 -2.66 -12.90
CA ASN A 66 -3.96 -3.07 -11.55
C ASN A 66 -4.60 -2.09 -10.55
N TYR A 67 -5.27 -2.65 -9.56
CA TYR A 67 -5.84 -1.93 -8.43
C TYR A 67 -5.01 -2.23 -7.19
N TYR A 68 -4.55 -1.19 -6.51
CA TYR A 68 -3.73 -1.27 -5.31
C TYR A 68 -4.60 -0.95 -4.10
N VAL A 69 -4.67 -1.88 -3.16
CA VAL A 69 -5.33 -1.66 -1.87
C VAL A 69 -4.25 -1.48 -0.82
N ILE A 70 -4.19 -0.29 -0.25
CA ILE A 70 -3.17 0.10 0.71
C ILE A 70 -3.78 0.05 2.10
N ILE A 71 -3.17 -0.72 2.98
CA ILE A 71 -3.47 -0.78 4.41
C ILE A 71 -2.40 0.02 5.12
N SER A 72 -2.77 1.16 5.69
CA SER A 72 -1.80 2.03 6.35
C SER A 72 -1.58 1.67 7.82
N THR A 73 -0.50 2.20 8.39
CA THR A 73 -0.18 2.10 9.83
C THR A 73 -1.23 2.75 10.76
N ARG A 74 -2.23 3.43 10.19
CA ARG A 74 -3.36 3.98 10.95
C ARG A 74 -4.42 2.94 11.29
N LEU A 75 -4.40 1.77 10.64
CA LEU A 75 -5.29 0.66 10.97
C LEU A 75 -5.01 0.21 12.40
N LYS A 76 -6.06 -0.02 13.17
CA LYS A 76 -5.95 -0.51 14.55
C LYS A 76 -6.72 -1.81 14.74
N ASP A 77 -6.17 -2.68 15.56
CA ASP A 77 -6.95 -3.77 16.15
C ASP A 77 -7.78 -3.26 17.34
N ILE A 78 -8.68 -4.09 17.87
CA ILE A 78 -9.53 -3.73 19.04
C ILE A 78 -8.74 -3.44 20.32
N ARG A 79 -7.43 -3.73 20.35
CA ARG A 79 -6.54 -3.43 21.46
C ARG A 79 -5.69 -2.17 21.21
N GLY A 80 -5.90 -1.50 20.07
CA GLY A 80 -5.18 -0.27 19.67
C GLY A 80 -3.83 -0.50 19.00
N ASN A 81 -3.42 -1.76 18.72
CA ASN A 81 -2.17 -2.03 18.00
C ASN A 81 -2.33 -1.72 16.52
N SER A 82 -1.28 -1.20 15.90
CA SER A 82 -1.19 -0.87 14.47
C SER A 82 -0.18 -1.79 13.76
N PRO A 83 -0.24 -1.91 12.42
CA PRO A 83 0.86 -2.48 11.63
C PRO A 83 2.12 -1.62 11.75
N ASP A 84 3.28 -2.25 11.69
CA ASP A 84 4.58 -1.57 11.76
C ASP A 84 4.87 -0.77 10.47
N GLU A 85 4.33 -1.22 9.34
CA GLU A 85 4.51 -0.59 8.03
C GLU A 85 3.22 -0.66 7.19
N ASN A 86 3.13 0.22 6.18
CA ASN A 86 2.05 0.13 5.21
C ASN A 86 2.17 -1.16 4.40
N GLN A 87 1.03 -1.77 4.08
CA GLN A 87 0.95 -2.97 3.25
C GLN A 87 0.15 -2.65 2.00
N THR A 88 0.67 -3.02 0.83
CA THR A 88 -0.03 -2.86 -0.44
C THR A 88 -0.39 -4.23 -1.00
N LEU A 89 -1.67 -4.45 -1.29
CA LEU A 89 -2.16 -5.62 -2.01
C LEU A 89 -2.52 -5.19 -3.44
N VAL A 90 -2.19 -6.04 -4.40
CA VAL A 90 -2.44 -5.76 -5.82
C VAL A 90 -3.46 -6.75 -6.37
N PHE A 91 -4.47 -6.21 -7.05
CA PHE A 91 -5.51 -6.97 -7.74
C PHE A 91 -5.60 -6.48 -9.18
N ALA A 92 -6.21 -7.25 -10.07
CA ALA A 92 -6.37 -6.88 -11.46
C ALA A 92 -7.85 -6.78 -11.85
N SER A 93 -8.10 -6.02 -12.90
CA SER A 93 -9.37 -5.98 -13.62
C SER A 93 -9.08 -6.36 -15.08
N GLY A 94 -9.01 -7.66 -15.36
CA GLY A 94 -8.57 -8.21 -16.64
C GLY A 94 -7.09 -8.63 -16.61
N LYS A 95 -6.31 -8.26 -17.62
CA LYS A 95 -4.88 -8.63 -17.69
C LYS A 95 -4.07 -7.82 -16.66
N LEU A 96 -3.29 -8.50 -15.84
CA LEU A 96 -2.34 -7.88 -14.92
C LEU A 96 -1.22 -7.19 -15.71
N ASN A 97 -0.99 -5.92 -15.46
CA ASN A 97 0.19 -5.20 -15.96
C ASN A 97 1.41 -5.57 -15.10
N GLN A 98 2.56 -5.80 -15.75
CA GLN A 98 3.78 -6.27 -15.09
C GLN A 98 4.96 -5.31 -15.27
N LEU A 99 4.69 -4.00 -15.37
CA LEU A 99 5.74 -3.02 -15.43
C LEU A 99 6.46 -2.91 -14.10
N ARG A 100 7.75 -2.58 -14.16
CA ARG A 100 8.64 -2.52 -13.00
C ARG A 100 9.41 -1.20 -13.00
N LEU A 101 9.47 -0.57 -11.86
CA LEU A 101 10.39 0.51 -11.54
C LEU A 101 11.44 -0.04 -10.57
N SER A 102 12.73 0.11 -10.91
CA SER A 102 13.82 -0.34 -10.04
C SER A 102 15.01 0.62 -10.11
N GLY A 103 15.80 0.63 -9.05
CA GLY A 103 16.98 1.50 -8.96
C GLY A 103 17.87 1.14 -7.79
N THR A 104 18.89 1.97 -7.59
CA THR A 104 19.83 1.90 -6.46
C THR A 104 19.59 3.06 -5.51
N ILE A 105 19.94 2.86 -4.26
CA ILE A 105 19.94 3.87 -3.20
C ILE A 105 21.39 4.12 -2.80
N ASP A 106 21.86 5.32 -3.07
CA ASP A 106 23.20 5.75 -2.66
C ASP A 106 23.09 6.54 -1.36
N TYR A 107 23.76 6.04 -0.32
CA TYR A 107 23.72 6.65 0.99
C TYR A 107 24.92 7.58 1.20
N GLU A 108 24.66 8.81 1.58
CA GLU A 108 25.72 9.77 1.94
C GLU A 108 26.51 9.29 3.17
N HIS A 109 25.82 8.65 4.12
CA HIS A 109 26.44 8.09 5.31
C HIS A 109 26.35 6.56 5.27
N PRO A 110 27.49 5.85 5.27
CA PRO A 110 27.52 4.37 5.19
C PRO A 110 26.72 3.66 6.30
N GLY A 111 26.56 4.29 7.47
CA GLY A 111 25.76 3.74 8.57
C GLY A 111 24.25 3.68 8.28
N ASP A 112 23.77 4.49 7.35
CA ASP A 112 22.33 4.55 7.03
C ASP A 112 21.87 3.39 6.14
N ASN A 113 22.77 2.62 5.54
CA ASN A 113 22.45 1.50 4.64
C ASN A 113 21.69 0.34 5.30
N SER A 114 21.71 0.26 6.62
CA SER A 114 20.98 -0.72 7.41
C SER A 114 19.57 -0.27 7.81
N LEU A 115 19.26 1.03 7.62
CA LEU A 115 17.99 1.61 7.99
C LEU A 115 16.93 1.37 6.89
N PRO A 116 15.65 1.27 7.27
CA PRO A 116 14.57 1.15 6.30
C PRO A 116 14.38 2.46 5.53
N VAL A 117 14.23 2.35 4.22
CA VAL A 117 13.83 3.45 3.35
C VAL A 117 12.34 3.30 3.04
N GLN A 118 11.56 4.21 3.55
CA GLN A 118 10.12 4.28 3.27
C GLN A 118 9.94 4.90 1.89
N MET A 119 9.26 4.18 1.01
CA MET A 119 9.02 4.59 -0.37
C MET A 119 7.52 4.72 -0.64
N SER A 120 7.14 5.83 -1.24
CA SER A 120 5.77 6.11 -1.66
C SER A 120 5.75 6.44 -3.15
N LEU A 121 5.02 5.65 -3.91
CA LEU A 121 4.76 5.92 -5.32
C LEU A 121 3.44 6.67 -5.44
N LEU A 122 3.48 7.83 -6.07
CA LEU A 122 2.33 8.70 -6.25
C LEU A 122 2.01 8.81 -7.75
N SER A 123 0.73 9.04 -8.07
CA SER A 123 0.30 9.46 -9.41
C SER A 123 0.67 10.93 -9.67
N GLU A 124 0.51 11.40 -10.91
CA GLU A 124 0.67 12.82 -11.27
C GLU A 124 -0.19 13.74 -10.40
N ASP A 125 -1.38 13.31 -10.02
CA ASP A 125 -2.31 14.04 -9.14
C ASP A 125 -1.95 13.91 -7.65
N SER A 126 -0.75 13.39 -7.34
CA SER A 126 -0.25 13.19 -5.97
C SER A 126 -1.08 12.22 -5.12
N LEU A 127 -1.87 11.34 -5.74
CA LEU A 127 -2.56 10.27 -5.04
C LEU A 127 -1.60 9.11 -4.76
N LEU A 128 -1.68 8.54 -3.57
CA LEU A 128 -0.87 7.39 -3.20
C LEU A 128 -1.28 6.16 -4.03
N VAL A 129 -0.35 5.65 -4.83
CA VAL A 129 -0.52 4.43 -5.66
C VAL A 129 -0.15 3.20 -4.86
N LEU A 130 1.05 3.21 -4.27
CA LEU A 130 1.51 2.14 -3.39
C LEU A 130 2.57 2.67 -2.42
N SER A 131 2.81 1.91 -1.37
CA SER A 131 3.86 2.16 -0.40
C SER A 131 4.61 0.86 -0.12
N GLN A 132 5.94 0.95 -0.02
CA GLN A 132 6.78 -0.18 0.38
C GLN A 132 8.00 0.31 1.16
N VAL A 133 8.63 -0.64 1.85
CA VAL A 133 9.89 -0.40 2.56
C VAL A 133 11.02 -1.10 1.80
N ALA A 134 12.04 -0.34 1.41
CA ALA A 134 13.28 -0.88 0.87
C ALA A 134 14.31 -1.03 2.01
N ARG A 135 15.14 -2.08 1.92
CA ARG A 135 16.25 -2.34 2.81
C ARG A 135 17.49 -2.65 1.99
N GLY A 136 18.61 -2.03 2.33
CA GLY A 136 19.86 -2.11 1.55
C GLY A 136 19.87 -1.12 0.38
N SER A 137 20.74 -1.34 -0.59
CA SER A 137 21.10 -0.38 -1.64
C SER A 137 20.33 -0.54 -2.95
N SER A 138 19.24 -1.30 -2.99
CA SER A 138 18.44 -1.46 -4.20
C SER A 138 16.95 -1.58 -3.89
N TYR A 139 16.13 -1.17 -4.85
CA TYR A 139 14.67 -1.33 -4.75
C TYR A 139 14.07 -1.78 -6.07
N ALA A 140 12.89 -2.40 -5.96
CA ALA A 140 12.04 -2.74 -7.08
C ALA A 140 10.59 -2.58 -6.68
N ILE A 141 9.82 -1.89 -7.50
CA ILE A 141 8.39 -1.64 -7.34
C ILE A 141 7.67 -2.27 -8.51
N GLU A 142 6.91 -3.30 -8.26
CA GLU A 142 6.16 -4.07 -9.26
C GLU A 142 4.98 -4.81 -8.60
N PRO A 143 3.92 -5.16 -9.35
CA PRO A 143 3.67 -4.81 -10.74
C PRO A 143 3.02 -3.41 -10.86
N LEU A 144 3.32 -2.66 -11.92
CA LEU A 144 2.81 -1.30 -12.15
C LEU A 144 1.95 -1.22 -13.40
N ASN A 145 0.98 -0.29 -13.39
CA ASN A 145 0.27 0.15 -14.58
C ASN A 145 1.17 1.06 -15.44
N PRO A 146 0.94 1.15 -16.77
CA PRO A 146 1.57 2.18 -17.60
C PRO A 146 1.03 3.55 -17.19
N ALA A 147 1.87 4.39 -16.56
CA ALA A 147 1.52 5.73 -16.13
C ALA A 147 2.79 6.53 -15.80
N HIS A 148 2.64 7.84 -15.59
CA HIS A 148 3.66 8.67 -14.98
C HIS A 148 3.53 8.63 -13.46
N TYR A 149 4.67 8.51 -12.78
CA TYR A 149 4.70 8.38 -11.34
C TYR A 149 5.69 9.36 -10.71
N ILE A 150 5.41 9.76 -9.49
CA ILE A 150 6.33 10.48 -8.62
C ILE A 150 6.76 9.51 -7.53
N LEU A 151 8.06 9.20 -7.47
CA LEU A 151 8.63 8.43 -6.38
C LEU A 151 9.12 9.38 -5.29
N ARG A 152 8.66 9.17 -4.07
CA ARG A 152 9.13 9.83 -2.86
C ARG A 152 9.71 8.82 -1.92
N ALA A 153 10.84 9.15 -1.28
CA ALA A 153 11.48 8.28 -0.33
C ALA A 153 12.09 9.07 0.83
N TYR A 154 12.21 8.44 1.99
CA TYR A 154 12.96 8.95 3.14
C TYR A 154 13.57 7.81 3.94
N ILE A 155 14.67 8.09 4.63
CA ILE A 155 15.31 7.13 5.55
C ILE A 155 14.64 7.29 6.91
N ASP A 156 13.98 6.23 7.36
CA ASP A 156 13.29 6.19 8.66
C ASP A 156 14.31 5.90 9.77
N LYS A 157 14.91 6.95 10.33
CA LYS A 157 16.00 6.85 11.31
C LYS A 157 15.54 6.42 12.70
N ASN A 158 14.35 6.77 13.07
CA ASN A 158 13.78 6.47 14.38
C ASN A 158 12.83 5.26 14.37
N LEU A 159 12.64 4.64 13.20
CA LEU A 159 11.83 3.42 12.99
C LEU A 159 10.35 3.59 13.37
N ASN A 160 9.82 4.81 13.19
CA ASN A 160 8.43 5.10 13.52
C ASN A 160 7.46 4.98 12.33
N GLY A 161 7.96 4.72 11.12
CA GLY A 161 7.20 4.60 9.87
C GLY A 161 6.59 5.91 9.38
N ARG A 162 7.08 7.06 9.87
CA ARG A 162 6.59 8.40 9.52
C ARG A 162 7.78 9.30 9.19
N TYR A 163 7.54 10.24 8.28
CA TYR A 163 8.56 11.24 7.93
C TYR A 163 8.65 12.33 8.99
N ASP A 164 9.84 12.51 9.56
CA ASP A 164 10.19 13.55 10.52
C ASP A 164 11.07 14.62 9.86
N PHE A 165 10.45 15.71 9.43
CA PHE A 165 11.02 16.78 8.59
C PHE A 165 12.40 17.31 9.02
N THR A 166 12.70 17.34 10.31
CA THR A 166 13.95 17.90 10.82
C THR A 166 15.05 16.86 11.07
N GLN A 167 14.74 15.57 10.96
CA GLN A 167 15.64 14.49 11.40
C GLN A 167 15.95 13.49 10.28
N GLU A 168 15.13 13.44 9.25
CA GLU A 168 15.20 12.41 8.22
C GLU A 168 15.43 13.00 6.83
N PRO A 169 16.41 12.46 6.07
CA PRO A 169 16.62 12.88 4.69
C PRO A 169 15.46 12.40 3.81
N TYR A 170 15.01 13.30 2.93
CA TYR A 170 13.90 13.09 2.01
C TYR A 170 14.37 13.26 0.57
N PHE A 171 13.91 12.38 -0.33
CA PHE A 171 14.29 12.31 -1.75
C PHE A 171 13.08 12.31 -2.68
#